data_8968d53949a46ac00f0f4d0f8ae88f27
#
_entry.id   8968d53949a46ac00f0f4d0f8ae88f27
#
_cell.length_a   1.000
_cell.length_b   1.000
_cell.length_c   1.000
_cell.angle_alpha   90.00
_cell.angle_beta   90.00
_cell.angle_gamma   90.00
#
_symmetry.space_group_name_H-M   'P 1'
#
loop_
_entity.id
_entity.type
_entity.pdbx_description
1 polymer ?
#
loop_
_entity_poly.entity_id
_entity_poly.type
_entity_poly.pdbx_seq_one_letter_code
_entity_poly.pdbx_strand_id
1 'polypeptide(L)'
;MATLSHADTFILDVPTIRPHVLAMTTMHGQTMVIVRLTDSDGVEGIGEGTTIGGLSYGSESPESIKSAIDCYIIPILKTCDISQVGATMAKVAKCVRDNHFAKCAVETALLDMAGRRLGVAVSEFLGGG
;
A
#
# COMPACT_ATOMS: atom_id res chain seq x y z
N MET A 1 12.51 17.65 3.90
CA MET A 1 12.80 16.28 3.47
C MET A 1 12.37 15.30 4.55
N ALA A 2 11.67 14.25 4.20
CA ALA A 2 11.28 13.19 5.11
C ALA A 2 11.84 11.86 4.64
N THR A 3 12.57 11.16 5.51
CA THR A 3 13.13 9.84 5.22
C THR A 3 12.32 8.76 5.93
N LEU A 4 12.28 7.56 5.36
CA LEU A 4 11.62 6.42 5.98
C LEU A 4 12.40 5.99 7.23
N SER A 5 11.76 6.03 8.40
CA SER A 5 12.35 5.55 9.65
C SER A 5 11.93 4.13 9.99
N HIS A 6 10.68 3.76 9.68
CA HIS A 6 10.14 2.44 9.98
C HIS A 6 9.10 2.01 8.95
N ALA A 7 9.05 0.71 8.68
CA ALA A 7 8.05 0.10 7.81
C ALA A 7 7.66 -1.28 8.35
N ASP A 8 6.36 -1.50 8.47
CA ASP A 8 5.76 -2.79 8.80
C ASP A 8 4.84 -3.24 7.67
N THR A 9 4.88 -4.53 7.36
CA THR A 9 3.93 -5.16 6.45
C THR A 9 3.37 -6.42 7.11
N PHE A 10 2.06 -6.61 6.99
CA PHE A 10 1.41 -7.81 7.52
C PHE A 10 0.26 -8.25 6.65
N ILE A 11 0.02 -9.56 6.65
CA ILE A 11 -1.13 -10.17 6.00
C ILE A 11 -2.21 -10.36 7.06
N LEU A 12 -3.40 -9.83 6.80
CA LEU A 12 -4.56 -9.94 7.69
C LEU A 12 -5.71 -10.64 7.00
N ASP A 13 -6.34 -11.56 7.73
CA ASP A 13 -7.61 -12.15 7.32
C ASP A 13 -8.73 -11.44 8.09
N VAL A 14 -9.62 -10.79 7.35
CA VAL A 14 -10.74 -10.03 7.92
C VAL A 14 -12.05 -10.68 7.47
N PRO A 15 -12.91 -11.13 8.38
CA PRO A 15 -14.21 -11.66 8.02
C PRO A 15 -15.10 -10.55 7.45
N THR A 16 -15.89 -10.88 6.42
CA THR A 16 -16.90 -9.96 5.91
C THR A 16 -18.09 -9.90 6.85
N ILE A 17 -18.77 -8.75 6.92
CA ILE A 17 -19.98 -8.59 7.74
C ILE A 17 -21.14 -9.45 7.24
N ARG A 18 -21.10 -9.85 5.99
CA ARG A 18 -22.03 -10.79 5.33
C ARG A 18 -21.32 -11.46 4.17
N PRO A 19 -21.77 -12.65 3.72
CA PRO A 19 -21.22 -13.27 2.52
C PRO A 19 -21.32 -12.33 1.33
N HIS A 20 -20.22 -12.23 0.55
CA HIS A 20 -20.18 -11.45 -0.68
C HIS A 20 -20.18 -12.42 -1.87
N VAL A 21 -21.30 -12.42 -2.61
CA VAL A 21 -21.50 -13.34 -3.73
C VAL A 21 -20.93 -12.74 -5.01
N LEU A 22 -19.95 -13.44 -5.59
CA LEU A 22 -19.36 -13.13 -6.89
C LEU A 22 -19.78 -14.19 -7.92
N ALA A 23 -19.56 -13.91 -9.19
CA ALA A 23 -19.87 -14.85 -10.26
C ALA A 23 -19.10 -16.18 -10.13
N MET A 24 -17.89 -16.13 -9.59
CA MET A 24 -16.99 -17.30 -9.50
C MET A 24 -16.93 -17.93 -8.11
N THR A 25 -17.34 -17.23 -7.07
CA THR A 25 -17.24 -17.72 -5.69
C THR A 25 -18.07 -16.86 -4.73
N THR A 26 -18.26 -17.35 -3.52
CA THR A 26 -18.83 -16.56 -2.41
C THR A 26 -17.72 -16.31 -1.39
N MET A 27 -17.46 -15.06 -1.07
CA MET A 27 -16.45 -14.66 -0.10
C MET A 27 -17.06 -14.50 1.29
N HIS A 28 -16.41 -15.11 2.27
CA HIS A 28 -16.75 -14.99 3.70
C HIS A 28 -15.70 -14.18 4.49
N GLY A 29 -14.60 -13.85 3.86
CA GLY A 29 -13.50 -13.07 4.41
C GLY A 29 -12.64 -12.48 3.32
N GLN A 30 -11.79 -11.54 3.70
CA GLN A 30 -10.84 -10.89 2.81
C GLN A 30 -9.45 -10.97 3.41
N THR A 31 -8.47 -11.43 2.62
CA THR A 31 -7.06 -11.38 2.99
C THR A 31 -6.45 -10.12 2.44
N MET A 32 -5.89 -9.30 3.32
CA MET A 32 -5.32 -7.99 3.00
C MET A 32 -3.85 -7.94 3.34
N VAL A 33 -3.08 -7.23 2.54
CA VAL A 33 -1.71 -6.84 2.89
C VAL A 33 -1.74 -5.38 3.33
N ILE A 34 -1.40 -5.15 4.58
CA ILE A 34 -1.34 -3.81 5.16
C ILE A 34 0.10 -3.34 5.20
N VAL A 35 0.32 -2.10 4.81
CA VAL A 35 1.61 -1.41 4.90
C VAL A 35 1.45 -0.25 5.87
N ARG A 36 2.31 -0.19 6.88
CA ARG A 36 2.42 0.96 7.77
C ARG A 36 3.82 1.54 7.63
N LEU A 37 3.89 2.81 7.25
CA LEU A 37 5.13 3.55 7.09
C LEU A 37 5.21 4.65 8.14
N THR A 38 6.40 4.89 8.67
CA THR A 38 6.67 6.00 9.59
C THR A 38 7.89 6.76 9.08
N ASP A 39 7.83 8.07 9.03
CA ASP A 39 8.94 8.89 8.59
C ASP A 39 9.82 9.39 9.75
N SER A 40 10.86 10.14 9.38
CA SER A 40 11.81 10.75 10.33
C SER A 40 11.19 11.77 11.27
N ASP A 41 10.02 12.30 10.96
CA ASP A 41 9.28 13.25 11.79
C ASP A 41 8.20 12.56 12.65
N GLY A 42 8.08 11.23 12.56
CA GLY A 42 7.09 10.43 13.29
C GLY A 42 5.70 10.43 12.66
N VAL A 43 5.56 10.91 11.43
CA VAL A 43 4.29 10.84 10.70
C VAL A 43 4.08 9.42 10.20
N GLU A 44 2.93 8.85 10.51
CA GLU A 44 2.55 7.51 10.05
C GLU A 44 1.53 7.58 8.92
N GLY A 45 1.58 6.58 8.04
CA GLY A 45 0.59 6.35 7.01
C GLY A 45 0.34 4.86 6.82
N ILE A 46 -0.89 4.52 6.47
CA ILE A 46 -1.34 3.14 6.26
C ILE A 46 -1.86 2.99 4.84
N GLY A 47 -1.45 1.92 4.18
CA GLY A 47 -1.93 1.52 2.87
C GLY A 47 -2.33 0.05 2.85
N GLU A 48 -3.06 -0.33 1.81
CA GLU A 48 -3.61 -1.66 1.65
C GLU A 48 -3.45 -2.14 0.21
N GLY A 49 -3.03 -3.40 0.06
CA GLY A 49 -3.08 -4.14 -1.19
C GLY A 49 -3.91 -5.40 -1.00
N THR A 50 -4.96 -5.57 -1.81
CA THR A 50 -5.93 -6.64 -1.61
C THR A 50 -6.23 -7.33 -2.93
N THR A 51 -6.24 -8.67 -2.91
CA THR A 51 -6.63 -9.51 -4.03
C THR A 51 -7.86 -10.34 -3.69
N ILE A 52 -8.46 -10.96 -4.69
CA ILE A 52 -9.59 -11.88 -4.51
C ILE A 52 -9.08 -13.30 -4.72
N GLY A 53 -9.24 -14.15 -3.69
CA GLY A 53 -8.94 -15.58 -3.79
C GLY A 53 -7.48 -15.92 -4.16
N GLY A 54 -6.51 -15.25 -3.55
CA GLY A 54 -5.10 -15.50 -3.82
C GLY A 54 -4.74 -15.15 -5.26
N LEU A 55 -4.36 -16.14 -6.07
CA LEU A 55 -3.97 -15.97 -7.47
C LEU A 55 -5.12 -16.19 -8.46
N SER A 56 -6.34 -16.42 -7.99
CA SER A 56 -7.45 -16.79 -8.88
C SER A 56 -8.00 -15.62 -9.71
N TYR A 57 -7.75 -14.39 -9.30
CA TYR A 57 -8.26 -13.20 -9.98
C TYR A 57 -7.18 -12.36 -10.67
N GLY A 58 -5.94 -12.54 -10.28
CA GLY A 58 -4.81 -11.78 -10.83
C GLY A 58 -3.48 -12.47 -10.57
N SER A 59 -2.41 -11.87 -11.02
CA SER A 59 -1.05 -12.43 -10.93
C SER A 59 -0.35 -12.15 -9.60
N GLU A 60 -0.96 -11.37 -8.72
CA GLU A 60 -0.44 -11.08 -7.39
C GLU A 60 -1.25 -11.81 -6.32
N SER A 61 -0.57 -12.38 -5.34
CA SER A 61 -1.15 -12.96 -4.13
C SER A 61 -0.80 -12.12 -2.92
N PRO A 62 -1.48 -12.28 -1.77
CA PRO A 62 -1.07 -11.61 -0.54
C PRO A 62 0.40 -11.82 -0.22
N GLU A 63 0.91 -13.03 -0.39
CA GLU A 63 2.32 -13.39 -0.15
C GLU A 63 3.25 -12.67 -1.11
N SER A 64 2.92 -12.62 -2.41
CA SER A 64 3.75 -11.92 -3.40
C SER A 64 3.71 -10.41 -3.23
N ILE A 65 2.58 -9.84 -2.85
CA ILE A 65 2.46 -8.42 -2.53
C ILE A 65 3.38 -8.06 -1.36
N LYS A 66 3.28 -8.81 -0.26
CA LYS A 66 4.14 -8.59 0.90
C LYS A 66 5.61 -8.74 0.55
N SER A 67 5.99 -9.78 -0.17
CA SER A 67 7.37 -10.04 -0.58
C SER A 67 7.91 -8.93 -1.48
N ALA A 68 7.12 -8.47 -2.45
CA ALA A 68 7.50 -7.36 -3.33
C ALA A 68 7.75 -6.06 -2.53
N ILE A 69 6.91 -5.78 -1.55
CA ILE A 69 7.07 -4.60 -0.71
C ILE A 69 8.33 -4.73 0.16
N ASP A 70 8.45 -5.82 0.92
CA ASP A 70 9.54 -6.01 1.89
C ASP A 70 10.91 -6.08 1.23
N CYS A 71 11.03 -6.86 0.16
CA CYS A 71 12.32 -7.17 -0.46
C CYS A 71 12.76 -6.13 -1.49
N TYR A 72 11.83 -5.45 -2.18
CA TYR A 72 12.17 -4.60 -3.32
C TYR A 72 11.73 -3.15 -3.16
N ILE A 73 10.54 -2.87 -2.64
CA ILE A 73 10.02 -1.50 -2.58
C ILE A 73 10.56 -0.75 -1.36
N ILE A 74 10.51 -1.32 -0.17
CA ILE A 74 11.02 -0.66 1.05
C ILE A 74 12.49 -0.23 0.92
N PRO A 75 13.42 -1.04 0.37
CA PRO A 75 14.78 -0.59 0.14
C PRO A 75 14.88 0.66 -0.75
N ILE A 76 13.99 0.81 -1.74
CA ILE A 76 13.94 2.00 -2.58
C ILE A 76 13.45 3.21 -1.79
N LEU A 77 12.37 3.03 -0.99
CA LEU A 77 11.81 4.12 -0.16
C LEU A 77 12.86 4.71 0.79
N LYS A 78 13.74 3.88 1.33
CA LYS A 78 14.83 4.33 2.21
C LYS A 78 15.82 5.29 1.54
N THR A 79 15.82 5.36 0.21
CA THR A 79 16.68 6.25 -0.57
C THR A 79 15.93 7.46 -1.12
N CYS A 80 14.67 7.67 -0.72
CA CYS A 80 13.80 8.72 -1.23
C CYS A 80 13.47 9.76 -0.16
N ASP A 81 13.12 10.96 -0.62
CA ASP A 81 12.31 11.88 0.16
C ASP A 81 10.85 11.45 0.04
N ILE A 82 10.36 10.71 1.03
CA ILE A 82 9.01 10.12 0.99
C ILE A 82 7.89 11.14 1.16
N SER A 83 8.20 12.42 1.43
CA SER A 83 7.22 13.49 1.35
C SER A 83 6.84 13.82 -0.10
N GLN A 84 7.68 13.42 -1.06
CA GLN A 84 7.46 13.61 -2.50
C GLN A 84 6.86 12.35 -3.12
N VAL A 85 5.55 12.15 -2.92
CA VAL A 85 4.85 10.91 -3.30
C VAL A 85 5.07 10.56 -4.78
N GLY A 86 4.81 11.51 -5.68
CA GLY A 86 4.94 11.28 -7.12
C GLY A 86 6.36 10.90 -7.56
N ALA A 87 7.37 11.60 -7.06
CA ALA A 87 8.77 11.31 -7.38
C ALA A 87 9.20 9.95 -6.80
N THR A 88 8.77 9.63 -5.60
CA THR A 88 9.03 8.34 -4.96
C THR A 88 8.43 7.19 -5.76
N MET A 89 7.16 7.28 -6.12
CA MET A 89 6.49 6.24 -6.90
C MET A 89 7.04 6.13 -8.33
N ALA A 90 7.47 7.22 -8.94
CA ALA A 90 8.16 7.19 -10.24
C ALA A 90 9.48 6.40 -10.15
N LYS A 91 10.22 6.54 -9.05
CA LYS A 91 11.45 5.78 -8.82
C LYS A 91 11.14 4.29 -8.58
N VAL A 92 10.12 3.98 -7.81
CA VAL A 92 9.64 2.60 -7.60
C VAL A 92 9.28 1.96 -8.95
N ALA A 93 8.52 2.67 -9.80
CA ALA A 93 8.09 2.16 -11.10
C ALA A 93 9.25 1.85 -12.06
N LYS A 94 10.37 2.58 -11.96
CA LYS A 94 11.58 2.29 -12.75
C LYS A 94 12.30 1.03 -12.30
N CYS A 95 12.25 0.72 -11.01
CA CYS A 95 13.01 -0.39 -10.41
C CYS A 95 12.20 -1.67 -10.27
N VAL A 96 10.88 -1.57 -10.15
CA VAL A 96 9.96 -2.69 -9.96
C VAL A 96 8.93 -2.68 -11.08
N ARG A 97 8.97 -3.70 -11.92
CA ARG A 97 7.97 -3.86 -12.99
C ARG A 97 6.72 -4.52 -12.44
N ASP A 98 5.57 -4.21 -13.03
CA ASP A 98 4.28 -4.75 -12.64
C ASP A 98 4.04 -4.63 -11.12
N ASN A 99 3.53 -5.64 -10.45
CA ASN A 99 3.28 -5.59 -9.01
C ASN A 99 2.41 -4.40 -8.58
N HIS A 100 1.31 -4.20 -9.32
CA HIS A 100 0.46 -3.01 -9.16
C HIS A 100 -0.26 -2.94 -7.82
N PHE A 101 -0.64 -4.09 -7.24
CA PHE A 101 -1.26 -4.12 -5.91
C PHE A 101 -0.24 -3.77 -4.82
N ALA A 102 0.99 -4.25 -4.94
CA ALA A 102 2.06 -3.87 -4.03
C ALA A 102 2.36 -2.37 -4.11
N LYS A 103 2.42 -1.82 -5.33
CA LYS A 103 2.61 -0.38 -5.56
C LYS A 103 1.44 0.43 -5.00
N CYS A 104 0.20 -0.03 -5.22
CA CYS A 104 -1.00 0.62 -4.67
C CYS A 104 -0.95 0.68 -3.14
N ALA A 105 -0.58 -0.41 -2.47
CA ALA A 105 -0.46 -0.44 -1.02
C ALA A 105 0.53 0.60 -0.50
N VAL A 106 1.70 0.71 -1.14
CA VAL A 106 2.73 1.67 -0.75
C VAL A 106 2.31 3.09 -1.08
N GLU A 107 1.76 3.34 -2.27
CA GLU A 107 1.33 4.67 -2.68
C GLU A 107 0.21 5.21 -1.77
N THR A 108 -0.78 4.38 -1.43
CA THR A 108 -1.85 4.79 -0.51
C THR A 108 -1.31 5.11 0.89
N ALA A 109 -0.31 4.37 1.38
CA ALA A 109 0.37 4.72 2.64
C ALA A 109 1.08 6.07 2.56
N LEU A 110 1.78 6.35 1.46
CA LEU A 110 2.45 7.63 1.24
C LEU A 110 1.46 8.79 1.10
N LEU A 111 0.31 8.56 0.45
CA LEU A 111 -0.77 9.56 0.35
C LEU A 111 -1.40 9.84 1.71
N ASP A 112 -1.62 8.81 2.54
CA ASP A 112 -2.11 8.98 3.91
C ASP A 112 -1.13 9.82 4.74
N MET A 113 0.18 9.55 4.63
CA MET A 113 1.21 10.37 5.27
C MET A 113 1.18 11.81 4.78
N ALA A 114 1.04 12.04 3.47
CA ALA A 114 0.97 13.38 2.90
C ALA A 114 -0.23 14.16 3.44
N GLY A 115 -1.42 13.54 3.47
CA GLY A 115 -2.62 14.14 4.04
C GLY A 115 -2.43 14.51 5.52
N ARG A 116 -1.87 13.59 6.32
CA ARG A 116 -1.59 13.83 7.74
C ARG A 116 -0.58 14.96 7.94
N ARG A 117 0.48 15.00 7.14
CA ARG A 117 1.50 16.05 7.20
C ARG A 117 0.92 17.44 6.90
N LEU A 118 0.03 17.52 5.93
CA LEU A 118 -0.61 18.77 5.50
C LEU A 118 -1.85 19.13 6.32
N GLY A 119 -2.36 18.20 7.13
CA GLY A 119 -3.58 18.40 7.91
C GLY A 119 -4.86 18.43 7.06
N VAL A 120 -4.87 17.73 5.93
CA VAL A 120 -5.99 17.66 5.00
C VAL A 120 -6.39 16.21 4.73
N ALA A 121 -7.62 15.99 4.30
CA ALA A 121 -8.05 14.68 3.84
C ALA A 121 -7.35 14.31 2.52
N VAL A 122 -7.11 13.02 2.29
CA VAL A 122 -6.50 12.56 1.03
C VAL A 122 -7.36 12.96 -0.18
N SER A 123 -8.69 12.97 -0.04
CA SER A 123 -9.60 13.44 -1.10
C SER A 123 -9.31 14.89 -1.49
N GLU A 124 -9.11 15.76 -0.51
CA GLU A 124 -8.75 17.17 -0.75
C GLU A 124 -7.36 17.28 -1.40
N PHE A 125 -6.39 16.51 -0.88
CA PHE A 125 -5.04 16.46 -1.45
C PHE A 125 -5.04 16.06 -2.92
N LEU A 126 -5.95 15.16 -3.32
CA LEU A 126 -6.10 14.71 -4.70
C LEU A 126 -7.00 15.62 -5.55
N GLY A 127 -7.45 16.76 -5.02
CA GLY A 127 -8.28 17.72 -5.75
C GLY A 127 -9.79 17.44 -5.69
N GLY A 128 -10.22 16.54 -4.82
CA GLY A 128 -11.62 16.32 -4.49
C GLY A 128 -12.12 17.33 -3.43
N GLY A 129 -13.41 17.54 -3.37
CA GLY A 129 -14.08 18.41 -2.39
C GLY A 129 -14.95 17.63 -1.42
#